data_70f04d1757c4c2190f724903fc17091f
#
_entry.id   70f04d1757c4c2190f724903fc17091f
#
_cell.length_a   1.000
_cell.length_b   1.000
_cell.length_c   1.000
_cell.angle_alpha   90.00
_cell.angle_beta   90.00
_cell.angle_gamma   90.00
#
_symmetry.space_group_name_H-M   'P 1'
#
loop_
_entity.id
_entity.type
_entity.pdbx_description
1 polymer ?
#
loop_
_entity_poly.entity_id
_entity_poly.type
_entity_poly.pdbx_seq_one_letter_code
_entity_poly.pdbx_strand_id
1 'polypeptide(L)'
;MAARLGNALLWASTMRDEDLRRAAFHEAGHAVVARYFGLPVGDHLEIADDGSGKTKIGSADHLPRIDQIAVLLAGVAAQDLFGLPKPRAGYADQGSIIGLVEGLTKAKSLRLRNAAYARAREIIKNQKLEVEWLAELLIKERS
;
A
#
# COMPACT_ATOMS: atom_id res chain seq x y z
N MET A 1 -22.73 -18.38 -28.32
CA MET A 1 -22.93 -16.98 -27.92
C MET A 1 -22.96 -16.84 -26.41
N ALA A 2 -23.72 -17.63 -25.68
CA ALA A 2 -23.79 -17.59 -24.22
C ALA A 2 -22.42 -17.87 -23.56
N ALA A 3 -21.61 -18.79 -24.12
CA ALA A 3 -20.30 -19.12 -23.60
C ALA A 3 -19.29 -17.95 -23.73
N ARG A 4 -19.38 -17.16 -24.80
CA ARG A 4 -18.52 -15.97 -24.99
C ARG A 4 -18.87 -14.87 -24.01
N LEU A 5 -20.15 -14.64 -23.75
CA LEU A 5 -20.61 -13.67 -22.76
C LEU A 5 -20.18 -14.07 -21.34
N GLY A 6 -20.30 -15.36 -21.02
CA GLY A 6 -19.85 -15.89 -19.74
C GLY A 6 -18.36 -15.69 -19.52
N ASN A 7 -17.53 -15.94 -20.53
CA ASN A 7 -16.09 -15.74 -20.44
C ASN A 7 -15.70 -14.27 -20.29
N ALA A 8 -16.37 -13.36 -21.00
CA ALA A 8 -16.14 -11.93 -20.88
C ALA A 8 -16.51 -11.41 -19.50
N LEU A 9 -17.62 -11.88 -18.93
CA LEU A 9 -18.06 -11.49 -17.57
C LEU A 9 -17.09 -12.03 -16.51
N LEU A 10 -16.62 -13.27 -16.66
CA LEU A 10 -15.64 -13.88 -15.76
C LEU A 10 -14.31 -13.10 -15.80
N TRP A 11 -13.86 -12.71 -16.99
CA TRP A 11 -12.62 -11.96 -17.14
C TRP A 11 -12.72 -10.58 -16.47
N ALA A 12 -13.81 -9.85 -16.70
CA ALA A 12 -14.04 -8.54 -16.07
C ALA A 12 -14.15 -8.64 -14.55
N SER A 13 -14.83 -9.68 -14.05
CA SER A 13 -14.92 -9.94 -12.60
C SER A 13 -13.56 -10.24 -11.99
N THR A 14 -12.74 -11.06 -12.66
CA THR A 14 -11.39 -11.39 -12.19
C THR A 14 -10.51 -10.15 -12.12
N MET A 15 -10.57 -9.28 -13.13
CA MET A 15 -9.82 -8.02 -13.13
C MET A 15 -10.25 -7.09 -12.00
N ARG A 16 -11.55 -7.01 -11.75
CA ARG A 16 -12.08 -6.21 -10.64
C ARG A 16 -11.60 -6.75 -9.29
N ASP A 17 -11.63 -8.06 -9.13
CA ASP A 17 -11.17 -8.72 -7.92
C ASP A 17 -9.67 -8.47 -7.69
N GLU A 18 -8.86 -8.52 -8.74
CA GLU A 18 -7.42 -8.19 -8.66
C GLU A 18 -7.20 -6.74 -8.27
N ASP A 19 -7.97 -5.80 -8.84
CA ASP A 19 -7.90 -4.38 -8.48
C ASP A 19 -8.28 -4.15 -7.02
N LEU A 20 -9.32 -4.81 -6.54
CA LEU A 20 -9.76 -4.72 -5.15
C LEU A 20 -8.71 -5.29 -4.20
N ARG A 21 -8.13 -6.44 -4.54
CA ARG A 21 -7.06 -7.03 -3.74
C ARG A 21 -5.84 -6.13 -3.70
N ARG A 22 -5.44 -5.59 -4.84
CA ARG A 22 -4.32 -4.65 -4.92
C ARG A 22 -4.54 -3.45 -4.01
N ALA A 23 -5.68 -2.80 -4.11
CA ALA A 23 -6.03 -1.64 -3.28
C ALA A 23 -6.06 -2.02 -1.80
N ALA A 24 -6.66 -3.15 -1.46
CA ALA A 24 -6.79 -3.60 -0.07
C ALA A 24 -5.42 -3.88 0.56
N PHE A 25 -4.54 -4.60 -0.12
CA PHE A 25 -3.20 -4.88 0.38
C PHE A 25 -2.33 -3.63 0.45
N HIS A 26 -2.49 -2.72 -0.50
CA HIS A 26 -1.80 -1.43 -0.48
C HIS A 26 -2.17 -0.64 0.79
N GLU A 27 -3.45 -0.47 1.05
CA GLU A 27 -3.92 0.27 2.21
C GLU A 27 -3.63 -0.46 3.53
N ALA A 28 -3.77 -1.78 3.55
CA ALA A 28 -3.41 -2.59 4.71
C ALA A 28 -1.92 -2.48 5.03
N GLY A 29 -1.07 -2.45 4.02
CA GLY A 29 0.37 -2.25 4.19
C GLY A 29 0.70 -0.93 4.87
N HIS A 30 0.10 0.16 4.42
CA HIS A 30 0.26 1.48 5.06
C HIS A 30 -0.17 1.44 6.52
N ALA A 31 -1.34 0.86 6.80
CA ALA A 31 -1.88 0.82 8.16
C ALA A 31 -1.01 -0.01 9.11
N VAL A 32 -0.55 -1.17 8.67
CA VAL A 32 0.26 -2.06 9.51
C VAL A 32 1.63 -1.44 9.82
N VAL A 33 2.29 -0.87 8.82
CA VAL A 33 3.59 -0.22 9.02
C VAL A 33 3.45 1.03 9.90
N ALA A 34 2.40 1.83 9.68
CA ALA A 34 2.12 2.99 10.52
C ALA A 34 1.93 2.58 11.99
N ARG A 35 1.15 1.53 12.26
CA ARG A 35 0.95 1.02 13.61
C ARG A 35 2.22 0.49 14.23
N TYR A 36 3.06 -0.15 13.43
CA TYR A 36 4.38 -0.60 13.90
C TYR A 36 5.21 0.56 14.46
N PHE A 37 5.14 1.72 13.84
CA PHE A 37 5.83 2.93 14.30
C PHE A 37 5.04 3.73 15.34
N GLY A 38 3.93 3.21 15.81
CA GLY A 38 3.11 3.87 16.83
C GLY A 38 2.27 5.03 16.32
N LEU A 39 2.09 5.15 15.01
CA LEU A 39 1.25 6.20 14.44
C LEU A 39 -0.23 5.80 14.55
N PRO A 40 -1.11 6.75 14.94
CA PRO A 40 -2.53 6.44 14.93
C PRO A 40 -3.02 6.22 13.49
N VAL A 41 -3.80 5.16 13.31
CA VAL A 41 -4.50 4.88 12.05
C VAL A 41 -5.97 5.22 12.31
N GLY A 42 -6.48 6.20 11.57
CA GLY A 42 -7.83 6.70 11.77
C GLY A 42 -8.90 5.76 11.23
N ASP A 43 -10.17 6.16 11.41
CA ASP A 43 -11.34 5.42 10.96
C ASP A 43 -11.52 5.45 9.43
N HIS A 44 -10.59 6.07 8.71
CA HIS A 44 -10.63 6.25 7.26
C HIS A 44 -9.68 5.33 6.51
N LEU A 45 -9.68 4.06 6.87
CA LEU A 45 -9.04 3.02 6.10
C LEU A 45 -10.14 2.37 5.26
N GLU A 46 -10.12 2.61 3.95
CA GLU A 46 -11.18 2.11 3.08
C GLU A 46 -10.71 1.87 1.66
N ILE A 47 -11.42 1.02 0.97
CA ILE A 47 -11.30 0.85 -0.49
C ILE A 47 -12.70 1.00 -1.10
N ALA A 48 -12.73 1.45 -2.35
CA ALA A 48 -13.96 1.58 -3.13
C ALA A 48 -14.06 0.47 -4.17
N ASP A 49 -15.26 0.26 -4.69
CA ASP A 49 -15.53 -0.75 -5.72
C ASP A 49 -14.73 -0.55 -7.01
N ASP A 50 -14.29 0.67 -7.29
CA ASP A 50 -13.48 0.99 -8.47
C ASP A 50 -11.98 0.66 -8.30
N GLY A 51 -11.59 0.12 -7.16
CA GLY A 51 -10.19 -0.22 -6.86
C GLY A 51 -9.36 0.94 -6.34
N SER A 52 -9.98 2.08 -6.03
CA SER A 52 -9.30 3.16 -5.31
C SER A 52 -9.34 2.90 -3.80
N GLY A 53 -8.41 3.51 -3.08
CA GLY A 53 -8.36 3.35 -1.64
C GLY A 53 -7.65 4.51 -0.98
N LYS A 54 -7.84 4.62 0.33
CA LYS A 54 -7.14 5.62 1.13
C LYS A 54 -6.94 5.14 2.56
N THR A 55 -5.83 5.59 3.14
CA THR A 55 -5.49 5.34 4.53
C THR A 55 -5.17 6.68 5.18
N LYS A 56 -5.88 7.02 6.25
CA LYS A 56 -5.59 8.19 7.03
C LYS A 56 -4.72 7.81 8.21
N ILE A 57 -3.52 8.38 8.24
CA ILE A 57 -2.50 8.08 9.24
C ILE A 57 -2.15 9.39 9.95
N GLY A 58 -1.88 9.32 11.24
CA GLY A 58 -1.39 10.44 12.01
C GLY A 58 -0.02 10.92 11.51
N SER A 59 0.38 12.13 11.90
CA SER A 59 1.64 12.71 11.47
C SER A 59 2.84 11.84 11.81
N ALA A 60 3.74 11.66 10.86
CA ALA A 60 4.99 10.94 10.99
C ALA A 60 6.20 11.87 11.17
N ASP A 61 5.98 13.17 11.35
CA ASP A 61 7.05 14.18 11.38
C ASP A 61 8.09 13.95 12.47
N HIS A 62 7.71 13.27 13.57
CA HIS A 62 8.59 12.95 14.66
C HIS A 62 9.47 11.72 14.41
N LEU A 63 9.20 10.98 13.35
CA LEU A 63 9.99 9.78 13.02
C LEU A 63 11.27 10.16 12.28
N PRO A 64 12.32 9.31 12.37
CA PRO A 64 13.45 9.43 11.46
C PRO A 64 13.01 9.42 10.00
N ARG A 65 13.74 10.12 9.15
CA ARG A 65 13.40 10.26 7.73
C ARG A 65 13.21 8.91 7.03
N ILE A 66 14.06 7.93 7.34
CA ILE A 66 13.95 6.58 6.78
C ILE A 66 12.59 5.94 7.13
N ASP A 67 12.13 6.14 8.36
CA ASP A 67 10.86 5.56 8.81
C ASP A 67 9.66 6.27 8.19
N GLN A 68 9.76 7.59 8.01
CA GLN A 68 8.73 8.35 7.29
C GLN A 68 8.58 7.82 5.86
N ILE A 69 9.69 7.57 5.17
CA ILE A 69 9.68 7.03 3.81
C ILE A 69 9.17 5.58 3.81
N ALA A 70 9.53 4.78 4.82
CA ALA A 70 9.03 3.40 4.94
C ALA A 70 7.50 3.36 5.02
N VAL A 71 6.88 4.26 5.79
CA VAL A 71 5.41 4.37 5.85
C VAL A 71 4.84 4.66 4.47
N LEU A 72 5.45 5.59 3.72
CA LEU A 72 4.98 5.96 2.38
C LEU A 72 5.16 4.82 1.36
N LEU A 73 6.20 4.01 1.49
CA LEU A 73 6.47 2.88 0.60
C LEU A 73 5.75 1.60 0.99
N ALA A 74 5.11 1.59 2.15
CA ALA A 74 4.51 0.38 2.71
C ALA A 74 3.43 -0.23 1.81
N GLY A 75 2.64 0.61 1.13
CA GLY A 75 1.61 0.11 0.21
C GLY A 75 2.19 -0.66 -0.94
N VAL A 76 3.21 -0.11 -1.60
CA VAL A 76 3.91 -0.77 -2.71
C VAL A 76 4.65 -2.00 -2.22
N ALA A 77 5.28 -1.92 -1.06
CA ALA A 77 5.98 -3.06 -0.47
C ALA A 77 5.03 -4.23 -0.21
N ALA A 78 3.82 -3.95 0.27
CA ALA A 78 2.81 -4.98 0.46
C ALA A 78 2.38 -5.60 -0.87
N GLN A 79 2.13 -4.79 -1.89
CA GLN A 79 1.79 -5.30 -3.20
C GLN A 79 2.88 -6.23 -3.75
N ASP A 80 4.14 -5.83 -3.61
CA ASP A 80 5.28 -6.64 -4.07
C ASP A 80 5.38 -7.96 -3.31
N LEU A 81 5.25 -7.92 -2.00
CA LEU A 81 5.38 -9.11 -1.16
C LEU A 81 4.29 -10.14 -1.44
N PHE A 82 3.08 -9.69 -1.73
CA PHE A 82 1.94 -10.56 -2.01
C PHE A 82 1.74 -10.84 -3.50
N GLY A 83 2.69 -10.42 -4.36
CA GLY A 83 2.68 -10.73 -5.78
C GLY A 83 1.55 -10.05 -6.56
N LEU A 84 1.10 -8.88 -6.13
CA LEU A 84 0.02 -8.15 -6.77
C LEU A 84 0.55 -7.15 -7.78
N PRO A 85 -0.21 -6.84 -8.86
CA PRO A 85 0.25 -5.91 -9.89
C PRO A 85 0.42 -4.49 -9.37
N LYS A 86 1.36 -3.74 -9.97
CA LYS A 86 1.79 -2.42 -9.51
C LYS A 86 1.13 -1.21 -10.16
N PRO A 87 0.28 -1.27 -11.19
CA PRO A 87 -0.12 -0.06 -11.88
C PRO A 87 -0.91 0.89 -10.98
N ARG A 88 -0.64 2.16 -11.07
CA ARG A 88 -1.33 3.28 -10.43
C ARG A 88 -1.07 3.50 -8.94
N ALA A 89 -0.23 2.71 -8.31
CA ALA A 89 0.10 2.96 -6.92
C ALA A 89 1.16 4.06 -6.82
N GLY A 90 0.95 5.01 -5.94
CA GLY A 90 2.04 5.78 -5.39
C GLY A 90 2.35 7.13 -6.00
N TYR A 91 1.51 7.73 -6.83
CA TYR A 91 1.79 9.09 -7.31
C TYR A 91 1.82 10.10 -6.17
N ALA A 92 0.84 10.04 -5.27
CA ALA A 92 0.80 10.92 -4.10
C ALA A 92 1.94 10.60 -3.13
N ASP A 93 2.20 9.31 -2.90
CA ASP A 93 3.28 8.85 -2.03
C ASP A 93 4.65 9.26 -2.58
N GLN A 94 4.86 9.17 -3.89
CA GLN A 94 6.10 9.61 -4.52
C GLN A 94 6.33 11.11 -4.38
N GLY A 95 5.28 11.92 -4.50
CA GLY A 95 5.38 13.36 -4.26
C GLY A 95 5.83 13.67 -2.84
N SER A 96 5.30 12.96 -1.85
CA SER A 96 5.68 13.11 -0.45
C SER A 96 7.14 12.67 -0.22
N ILE A 97 7.58 11.60 -0.88
CA ILE A 97 8.97 11.13 -0.79
C ILE A 97 9.92 12.15 -1.39
N ILE A 98 9.58 12.78 -2.51
CA ILE A 98 10.40 13.84 -3.12
C ILE A 98 10.66 14.95 -2.11
N GLY A 99 9.65 15.38 -1.36
CA GLY A 99 9.83 16.37 -0.30
C GLY A 99 10.78 15.91 0.80
N LEU A 100 10.72 14.64 1.18
CA LEU A 100 11.57 14.09 2.24
C LEU A 100 13.04 13.90 1.83
N VAL A 101 13.32 13.77 0.55
CA VAL A 101 14.69 13.61 0.04
C VAL A 101 15.27 14.90 -0.56
N GLU A 102 14.53 15.98 -0.50
CA GLU A 102 15.00 17.28 -0.98
C GLU A 102 16.30 17.68 -0.31
N GLY A 103 17.25 18.19 -1.09
CA GLY A 103 18.57 18.56 -0.60
C GLY A 103 19.58 17.40 -0.53
N LEU A 104 19.18 16.17 -0.77
CA LEU A 104 20.10 15.04 -0.84
C LEU A 104 20.64 14.85 -2.27
N THR A 105 21.86 14.31 -2.38
CA THR A 105 22.38 13.85 -3.67
C THR A 105 21.54 12.69 -4.20
N LYS A 106 21.59 12.45 -5.50
CA LYS A 106 20.93 11.31 -6.12
C LYS A 106 21.31 9.99 -5.45
N ALA A 107 22.60 9.80 -5.18
CA ALA A 107 23.09 8.57 -4.57
C ALA A 107 22.56 8.40 -3.14
N LYS A 108 22.55 9.46 -2.35
CA LYS A 108 22.01 9.42 -0.97
C LYS A 108 20.49 9.19 -0.98
N SER A 109 19.78 9.87 -1.88
CA SER A 109 18.34 9.68 -2.03
C SER A 109 18.00 8.24 -2.37
N LEU A 110 18.72 7.64 -3.33
CA LEU A 110 18.49 6.26 -3.74
C LEU A 110 18.77 5.28 -2.59
N ARG A 111 19.87 5.46 -1.89
CA ARG A 111 20.22 4.62 -0.74
C ARG A 111 19.16 4.70 0.35
N LEU A 112 18.69 5.90 0.65
CA LEU A 112 17.66 6.11 1.66
C LEU A 112 16.33 5.45 1.27
N ARG A 113 15.91 5.62 0.02
CA ARG A 113 14.70 4.98 -0.50
C ARG A 113 14.79 3.45 -0.45
N ASN A 114 15.91 2.90 -0.89
CA ASN A 114 16.13 1.45 -0.88
C ASN A 114 16.13 0.89 0.55
N ALA A 115 16.77 1.59 1.48
CA ALA A 115 16.78 1.19 2.88
C ALA A 115 15.37 1.27 3.49
N ALA A 116 14.63 2.32 3.18
CA ALA A 116 13.26 2.49 3.65
C ALA A 116 12.32 1.41 3.10
N TYR A 117 12.47 1.10 1.82
CA TYR A 117 11.70 0.02 1.18
C TYR A 117 11.98 -1.33 1.83
N ALA A 118 13.26 -1.65 2.04
CA ALA A 118 13.65 -2.89 2.70
C ALA A 118 13.08 -2.98 4.12
N ARG A 119 13.08 -1.87 4.84
CA ARG A 119 12.50 -1.79 6.19
C ARG A 119 10.99 -2.02 6.18
N ALA A 120 10.28 -1.37 5.28
CA ALA A 120 8.83 -1.57 5.13
C ALA A 120 8.51 -3.02 4.79
N ARG A 121 9.24 -3.59 3.86
CA ARG A 121 9.05 -4.98 3.44
C ARG A 121 9.30 -5.96 4.58
N GLU A 122 10.33 -5.74 5.38
CA GLU A 122 10.65 -6.58 6.54
C GLU A 122 9.53 -6.52 7.59
N ILE A 123 9.03 -5.33 7.87
CA ILE A 123 7.90 -5.15 8.81
C ILE A 123 6.67 -5.91 8.32
N ILE A 124 6.32 -5.75 7.05
CA ILE A 124 5.16 -6.42 6.44
C ILE A 124 5.34 -7.94 6.47
N LYS A 125 6.53 -8.43 6.16
CA LYS A 125 6.85 -9.85 6.20
C LYS A 125 6.62 -10.44 7.59
N ASN A 126 7.06 -9.72 8.63
CA ASN A 126 6.89 -10.15 10.01
C ASN A 126 5.45 -10.00 10.51
N GLN A 127 4.65 -9.14 9.87
CA GLN A 127 3.25 -8.89 10.20
C GLN A 127 2.30 -9.41 9.10
N LYS A 128 2.72 -10.44 8.39
CA LYS A 128 2.01 -10.93 7.20
C LYS A 128 0.56 -11.28 7.47
N LEU A 129 0.28 -11.99 8.56
CA LEU A 129 -1.08 -12.40 8.90
C LEU A 129 -1.97 -11.19 9.20
N GLU A 130 -1.44 -10.17 9.86
CA GLU A 130 -2.18 -8.95 10.14
C GLU A 130 -2.52 -8.19 8.86
N VAL A 131 -1.57 -8.11 7.91
CA VAL A 131 -1.82 -7.48 6.60
C VAL A 131 -2.91 -8.23 5.84
N GLU A 132 -2.83 -9.55 5.78
CA GLU A 132 -3.83 -10.39 5.12
C GLU A 132 -5.21 -10.21 5.75
N TRP A 133 -5.29 -10.27 7.07
CA TRP A 133 -6.56 -10.10 7.79
C TRP A 133 -7.19 -8.73 7.50
N LEU A 134 -6.39 -7.68 7.58
CA LEU A 134 -6.88 -6.32 7.35
C LEU A 134 -7.31 -6.13 5.89
N ALA A 135 -6.54 -6.65 4.94
CA ALA A 135 -6.89 -6.58 3.52
C ALA A 135 -8.22 -7.30 3.22
N GLU A 136 -8.43 -8.49 3.79
CA GLU A 136 -9.68 -9.21 3.61
C GLU A 136 -10.86 -8.45 4.23
N LEU A 137 -10.66 -7.83 5.38
CA LEU A 137 -11.68 -7.00 6.03
C LEU A 137 -12.06 -5.81 5.15
N LEU A 138 -11.06 -5.14 4.56
CA LEU A 138 -11.29 -4.00 3.66
C LEU A 138 -12.11 -4.40 2.43
N ILE A 139 -11.81 -5.54 1.84
CA ILE A 139 -12.57 -6.05 0.69
C ILE A 139 -14.02 -6.33 1.09
N LYS A 140 -14.22 -6.93 2.25
CA LYS A 140 -15.55 -7.29 2.75
C LYS A 140 -16.40 -6.06 3.05
N GLU A 141 -15.81 -5.00 3.57
CA GLU A 141 -16.50 -3.78 4.01
C GLU A 141 -16.43 -2.63 3.02
N ARG A 142 -16.00 -2.89 1.79
CA ARG A 142 -15.90 -1.84 0.78
C ARG A 142 -17.25 -1.19 0.48
N SER A 143 -17.19 0.06 0.12
CA SER A 143 -18.38 0.85 -0.23
C SER A 143 -18.52 1.06 -1.73
#